data_28c846a39af739a586a5af2f88c166aa
#
_entry.id   28c846a39af739a586a5af2f88c166aa
#
_cell.length_a   1.000
_cell.length_b   1.000
_cell.length_c   1.000
_cell.angle_alpha   90.00
_cell.angle_beta   90.00
_cell.angle_gamma   90.00
#
_symmetry.space_group_name_H-M   'P 1'
#
loop_
_entity.id
_entity.type
_entity.pdbx_description
1 polymer ?
#
loop_
_entity_poly.entity_id
_entity_poly.type
_entity_poly.pdbx_seq_one_letter_code
_entity_poly.pdbx_strand_id
1 'polypeptide(L)'
;KEYEFNFEYTNHENYPLIIMDIKTTCGCTVVHWNKQPLNPGKSSKIVVKFKPDNTGYHFKKIYITYNKNKTVSLALKGMVI
;
A
#
# COMPACT_ATOMS: atom_id res chain seq x y z
N LYS A 1 -7.53 -10.07 -15.95
CA LYS A 1 -7.35 -8.63 -16.01
C LYS A 1 -6.70 -8.11 -14.73
N GLU A 2 -5.69 -7.28 -14.86
CA GLU A 2 -4.95 -6.74 -13.73
C GLU A 2 -5.37 -5.31 -13.47
N TYR A 3 -5.53 -4.95 -12.20
CA TYR A 3 -5.84 -3.60 -11.78
C TYR A 3 -4.67 -3.02 -11.01
N GLU A 4 -4.39 -1.76 -11.21
CA GLU A 4 -3.32 -1.07 -10.52
C GLU A 4 -3.88 0.13 -9.77
N PHE A 5 -3.51 0.25 -8.49
CA PHE A 5 -3.89 1.37 -7.65
C PHE A 5 -2.64 2.06 -7.15
N ASN A 6 -2.65 3.39 -7.16
CA ASN A 6 -1.54 4.19 -6.68
C ASN A 6 -2.01 4.99 -5.47
N PHE A 7 -1.31 4.86 -4.35
CA PHE A 7 -1.58 5.62 -3.15
C PHE A 7 -0.42 6.55 -2.90
N GLU A 8 -0.68 7.85 -2.88
CA GLU A 8 0.33 8.84 -2.58
C GLU A 8 0.33 9.15 -1.10
N TYR A 9 1.51 9.28 -0.51
CA TYR A 9 1.63 9.64 0.89
C TYR A 9 2.73 10.68 1.05
N THR A 10 2.58 11.52 2.07
CA THR A 10 3.51 12.59 2.36
C THR A 10 4.00 12.46 3.82
N ASN A 11 5.27 12.66 4.03
CA ASN A 11 5.83 12.66 5.38
C ASN A 11 5.57 14.01 6.04
N HIS A 12 4.64 14.04 7.00
CA HIS A 12 4.30 15.25 7.76
C HIS A 12 5.07 15.35 9.07
N GLU A 13 5.94 14.38 9.35
CA GLU A 13 6.75 14.39 10.56
C GLU A 13 8.03 15.19 10.35
N ASN A 14 8.75 15.46 11.42
CA ASN A 14 10.03 16.18 11.34
C ASN A 14 11.22 15.23 11.35
N TYR A 15 11.02 13.94 11.06
CA TYR A 15 12.05 12.91 10.94
C TYR A 15 11.74 12.04 9.73
N PRO A 16 12.73 11.29 9.20
CA PRO A 16 12.48 10.47 8.01
C PRO A 16 11.46 9.37 8.27
N LEU A 17 10.66 9.09 7.25
CA LEU A 17 9.66 8.02 7.28
C LEU A 17 10.19 6.83 6.49
N ILE A 18 10.26 5.67 7.14
CA ILE A 18 10.77 4.45 6.52
C ILE A 18 9.67 3.40 6.58
N ILE A 19 9.21 2.93 5.41
CA ILE A 19 8.27 1.82 5.35
C ILE A 19 9.06 0.53 5.45
N MET A 20 8.81 -0.22 6.51
CA MET A 20 9.55 -1.45 6.81
C MET A 20 8.97 -2.64 6.05
N ASP A 21 7.65 -2.72 5.95
CA ASP A 21 6.98 -3.86 5.34
C ASP A 21 5.55 -3.48 4.97
N ILE A 22 5.02 -4.12 3.93
CA ILE A 22 3.62 -4.00 3.54
C ILE A 22 3.09 -5.40 3.31
N LYS A 23 2.05 -5.76 4.06
CA LYS A 23 1.40 -7.07 3.96
C LYS A 23 -0.01 -6.91 3.43
N THR A 24 -0.44 -7.89 2.67
CA THR A 24 -1.79 -7.92 2.12
C THR A 24 -2.52 -9.17 2.60
N THR A 25 -3.85 -9.12 2.58
CA THR A 25 -4.67 -10.26 2.97
C THR A 25 -4.89 -11.25 1.82
N CYS A 26 -4.37 -10.94 0.64
CA CYS A 26 -4.54 -11.79 -0.54
C CYS A 26 -3.21 -11.98 -1.26
N GLY A 27 -2.85 -13.25 -1.54
CA GLY A 27 -1.64 -13.55 -2.30
C GLY A 27 -1.71 -13.14 -3.76
N CYS A 28 -2.89 -12.76 -4.26
CA CYS A 28 -3.05 -12.28 -5.63
C CYS A 28 -2.71 -10.79 -5.78
N THR A 29 -2.29 -10.16 -4.71
CA THR A 29 -1.96 -8.74 -4.70
C THR A 29 -0.46 -8.55 -4.56
N VAL A 30 0.11 -7.72 -5.43
CA VAL A 30 1.54 -7.39 -5.39
C VAL A 30 1.66 -5.91 -5.06
N VAL A 31 2.54 -5.58 -4.10
CA VAL A 31 2.72 -4.21 -3.63
C VAL A 31 4.16 -3.78 -3.84
N HIS A 32 4.35 -2.61 -4.42
CA HIS A 32 5.66 -1.99 -4.61
C HIS A 32 5.70 -0.64 -3.90
N TRP A 33 6.79 -0.38 -3.21
CA TRP A 33 6.97 0.89 -2.52
C TRP A 33 8.44 1.28 -2.47
N ASN A 34 8.69 2.56 -2.20
CA ASN A 34 10.04 3.05 -2.03
C ASN A 34 10.58 2.65 -0.65
N LYS A 35 11.67 1.90 -0.62
CA LYS A 35 12.27 1.39 0.61
C LYS A 35 13.29 2.35 1.21
N GLN A 36 13.54 3.48 0.54
CA GLN A 36 14.46 4.49 1.04
C GLN A 36 13.76 5.40 2.04
N PRO A 37 14.50 5.98 2.99
CA PRO A 37 13.89 6.95 3.91
C PRO A 37 13.32 8.14 3.14
N LEU A 38 12.09 8.54 3.51
CA LEU A 38 11.42 9.68 2.91
C LEU A 38 11.59 10.88 3.83
N ASN A 39 12.26 11.91 3.35
CA ASN A 39 12.56 13.09 4.15
C ASN A 39 11.28 13.88 4.48
N PRO A 40 11.30 14.67 5.57
CA PRO A 40 10.15 15.51 5.92
C PRO A 40 9.71 16.40 4.77
N GLY A 41 8.39 16.50 4.59
CA GLY A 41 7.79 17.30 3.54
C GLY A 41 7.79 16.67 2.15
N LYS A 42 8.40 15.51 2.00
CA LYS A 42 8.45 14.82 0.71
C LYS A 42 7.32 13.83 0.57
N SER A 43 7.01 13.47 -0.69
CA SER A 43 5.95 12.54 -1.01
C SER A 43 6.48 11.36 -1.79
N SER A 44 5.79 10.23 -1.69
CA SER A 44 6.10 9.04 -2.46
C SER A 44 4.80 8.28 -2.71
N LYS A 45 4.90 7.15 -3.41
CA LYS A 45 3.74 6.35 -3.79
C LYS A 45 3.89 4.89 -3.37
N ILE A 46 2.75 4.27 -3.08
CA ILE A 46 2.64 2.82 -2.96
C ILE A 46 1.84 2.35 -4.15
N VAL A 47 2.37 1.42 -4.91
CA VAL A 47 1.71 0.86 -6.09
C VAL A 47 1.20 -0.52 -5.74
N VAL A 48 -0.11 -0.72 -5.88
CA VAL A 48 -0.76 -1.99 -5.59
C VAL A 48 -1.31 -2.56 -6.89
N LYS A 49 -0.84 -3.75 -7.24
CA LYS A 49 -1.34 -4.47 -8.42
C LYS A 49 -2.19 -5.64 -7.96
N PHE A 50 -3.41 -5.68 -8.42
CA PHE A 50 -4.38 -6.68 -8.02
C PHE A 50 -4.88 -7.43 -9.24
N LYS A 51 -4.74 -8.76 -9.21
CA LYS A 51 -5.19 -9.63 -10.29
C LYS A 51 -6.25 -10.57 -9.75
N PRO A 52 -7.54 -10.19 -9.83
CA PRO A 52 -8.60 -11.05 -9.33
C PRO A 52 -8.77 -12.29 -10.18
N ASP A 53 -9.11 -13.40 -9.55
CA ASP A 53 -9.37 -14.66 -10.23
C ASP A 53 -10.84 -14.87 -10.52
N ASN A 54 -11.70 -13.97 -10.10
CA ASN A 54 -13.14 -14.03 -10.39
C ASN A 54 -13.76 -12.64 -10.41
N THR A 55 -14.99 -12.54 -10.91
CA THR A 55 -15.77 -11.30 -10.88
C THR A 55 -16.49 -11.18 -9.55
N GLY A 56 -16.97 -9.97 -9.25
CA GLY A 56 -17.73 -9.69 -8.05
C GLY A 56 -17.10 -8.61 -7.20
N TYR A 57 -17.61 -8.47 -5.99
CA TYR A 57 -17.12 -7.47 -5.06
C TYR A 57 -15.88 -8.00 -4.33
N HIS A 58 -14.84 -7.18 -4.30
CA HIS A 58 -13.60 -7.54 -3.62
C HIS A 58 -13.29 -6.53 -2.52
N PHE A 59 -12.87 -7.06 -1.37
CA PHE A 59 -12.44 -6.28 -0.23
C PHE A 59 -11.08 -6.82 0.22
N LYS A 60 -10.04 -5.99 0.14
CA LYS A 60 -8.69 -6.39 0.54
C LYS A 60 -8.15 -5.38 1.53
N LYS A 61 -7.38 -5.85 2.50
CA LYS A 61 -6.69 -4.97 3.44
C LYS A 61 -5.19 -5.02 3.22
N ILE A 62 -4.57 -3.87 3.37
CA ILE A 62 -3.12 -3.72 3.27
C ILE A 62 -2.64 -3.16 4.59
N TYR A 63 -1.64 -3.81 5.18
CA TYR A 63 -1.07 -3.40 6.46
C TYR A 63 0.33 -2.86 6.21
N ILE A 64 0.55 -1.61 6.57
CA ILE A 64 1.83 -0.92 6.36
C ILE A 64 2.50 -0.74 7.71
N THR A 65 3.70 -1.32 7.85
CA THR A 65 4.52 -1.15 9.04
C THR A 65 5.62 -0.15 8.72
N TYR A 66 5.72 0.91 9.51
CA TYR A 66 6.70 1.97 9.28
C TYR A 66 7.35 2.38 10.59
N ASN A 67 8.55 2.96 10.47
CA ASN A 67 9.33 3.48 11.60
C ASN A 67 9.41 2.48 12.75
N LYS A 68 9.81 1.25 12.42
CA LYS A 68 10.04 0.10 13.29
C LYS A 68 8.79 -0.64 13.70
N ASN A 69 7.85 0.00 14.42
CA ASN A 69 6.73 -0.74 14.99
C ASN A 69 5.38 -0.05 14.84
N LYS A 70 5.29 0.99 14.03
CA LYS A 70 4.02 1.64 13.78
C LYS A 70 3.32 0.97 12.61
N THR A 71 2.01 0.74 12.74
CA THR A 71 1.25 0.05 11.70
C THR A 71 -0.02 0.83 11.39
N VAL A 72 -0.31 0.96 10.09
CA VAL A 72 -1.55 1.53 9.61
C VAL A 72 -2.13 0.58 8.57
N SER A 73 -3.46 0.54 8.47
CA SER A 73 -4.13 -0.31 7.50
C SER A 73 -4.89 0.54 6.48
N LEU A 74 -4.90 0.05 5.25
CA LEU A 74 -5.68 0.61 4.16
C LEU A 74 -6.60 -0.46 3.61
N ALA A 75 -7.77 -0.05 3.14
CA ALA A 75 -8.74 -0.99 2.57
C ALA A 75 -8.92 -0.69 1.08
N LEU A 76 -8.87 -1.76 0.28
CA LEU A 76 -9.21 -1.71 -1.13
C LEU A 76 -10.57 -2.35 -1.33
N LYS A 77 -11.49 -1.61 -1.91
CA LYS A 77 -12.84 -2.08 -2.20
C LYS A 77 -13.15 -1.86 -3.66
N GLY A 78 -13.83 -2.81 -4.27
CA GLY A 78 -14.21 -2.65 -5.64
C GLY A 78 -15.02 -3.79 -6.17
N MET A 79 -15.65 -3.53 -7.31
CA MET A 79 -16.43 -4.52 -8.06
C MET A 79 -15.67 -4.89 -9.32
N VAL A 80 -15.45 -6.18 -9.52
CA VAL A 80 -14.82 -6.69 -10.73
C VAL A 80 -15.90 -7.19 -11.67
N ILE A 81 -15.89 -6.66 -12.86
CA ILE A 81 -16.90 -6.98 -13.88
C ILE A 81 -16.32 -7.94 -14.90
#